data_0c9a9170759c37125128a772551c2b8a
#
_entry.id   0c9a9170759c37125128a772551c2b8a
#
_cell.length_a   1.000
_cell.length_b   1.000
_cell.length_c   1.000
_cell.angle_alpha   90.00
_cell.angle_beta   90.00
_cell.angle_gamma   90.00
#
_symmetry.space_group_name_H-M   'P 1'
#
loop_
_entity.id
_entity.type
_entity.pdbx_description
1 polymer ?
#
loop_
_entity_poly.entity_id
_entity_poly.type
_entity_poly.pdbx_seq_one_letter_code
_entity_poly.pdbx_strand_id
1 'polypeptide(L)'
;MFIDYSKILKKNLKNVLHEVLVIIENKGLKEGHHLYITFDKNHKKLKIPNWLKNKHKNNITIVIQYEFWNLKVQKNEFSIDLSFNNTIANLTVPFDSIISFADPYANFGLQIAKDNSLKKEKKEKSKIHKNKIINLDKYRKN
;
A
#
# COMPACT_ATOMS: atom_id res chain seq x y z
N MET A 1 -7.26 -9.11 -31.77
CA MET A 1 -6.67 -9.40 -30.45
C MET A 1 -6.39 -8.11 -29.71
N PHE A 2 -6.82 -8.04 -28.48
CA PHE A 2 -6.67 -6.85 -27.67
C PHE A 2 -5.69 -7.12 -26.51
N ILE A 3 -4.72 -6.22 -26.34
CA ILE A 3 -3.75 -6.33 -25.23
C ILE A 3 -4.14 -5.32 -24.15
N ASP A 4 -4.46 -5.82 -22.97
CA ASP A 4 -4.80 -4.98 -21.84
C ASP A 4 -3.53 -4.67 -21.04
N TYR A 5 -2.87 -3.58 -21.44
CA TYR A 5 -1.62 -3.17 -20.80
C TYR A 5 -1.83 -2.77 -19.35
N SER A 6 -2.95 -2.14 -19.02
CA SER A 6 -3.26 -1.74 -17.65
C SER A 6 -3.34 -2.94 -16.72
N LYS A 7 -3.98 -4.01 -17.18
CA LYS A 7 -4.11 -5.23 -16.38
C LYS A 7 -2.76 -5.90 -16.16
N ILE A 8 -1.94 -5.94 -17.21
CA ILE A 8 -0.61 -6.54 -17.13
C ILE A 8 0.27 -5.74 -16.17
N LEU A 9 0.26 -4.42 -16.31
CA LEU A 9 1.04 -3.54 -15.45
C LEU A 9 0.61 -3.67 -13.99
N LYS A 10 -0.68 -3.64 -13.72
CA LYS A 10 -1.22 -3.76 -12.38
C LYS A 10 -0.80 -5.07 -11.71
N LYS A 11 -0.87 -6.17 -12.45
CA LYS A 11 -0.43 -7.47 -11.97
C LYS A 11 1.04 -7.45 -11.55
N ASN A 12 1.89 -6.84 -12.35
CA ASN A 12 3.32 -6.81 -12.08
C ASN A 12 3.67 -5.83 -10.96
N LEU A 13 2.94 -4.74 -10.82
CA LEU A 13 3.14 -3.82 -9.70
C LEU A 13 2.76 -4.46 -8.37
N LYS A 14 1.69 -5.24 -8.34
CA LYS A 14 1.33 -6.01 -7.14
C LYS A 14 2.44 -7.00 -6.79
N ASN A 15 3.05 -7.60 -7.79
CA ASN A 15 4.13 -8.55 -7.58
C ASN A 15 5.38 -7.89 -6.98
N VAL A 16 5.63 -6.63 -7.32
CA VAL A 16 6.72 -5.88 -6.70
C VAL A 16 6.52 -5.80 -5.18
N LEU A 17 5.32 -5.44 -4.74
CA LEU A 17 5.03 -5.39 -3.31
C LEU A 17 5.14 -6.78 -2.67
N HIS A 18 4.65 -7.79 -3.36
CA HIS A 18 4.75 -9.17 -2.87
C HIS A 18 6.22 -9.54 -2.60
N GLU A 19 7.11 -9.26 -3.54
CA GLU A 19 8.53 -9.56 -3.38
C GLU A 19 9.15 -8.77 -2.23
N VAL A 20 8.80 -7.49 -2.09
CA VAL A 20 9.30 -6.66 -0.99
C VAL A 20 8.88 -7.26 0.35
N LEU A 21 7.62 -7.66 0.47
CA LEU A 21 7.12 -8.23 1.73
C LEU A 21 7.74 -9.59 2.04
N VAL A 22 8.03 -10.40 1.03
CA VAL A 22 8.76 -11.66 1.24
C VAL A 22 10.16 -11.40 1.79
N ILE A 23 10.84 -10.39 1.30
CA ILE A 23 12.15 -10.00 1.82
C ILE A 23 12.03 -9.58 3.29
N ILE A 24 11.03 -8.78 3.61
CA ILE A 24 10.82 -8.32 4.98
C ILE A 24 10.45 -9.49 5.90
N GLU A 25 9.63 -10.42 5.42
CA GLU A 25 9.28 -11.62 6.17
C GLU A 25 10.51 -12.43 6.56
N ASN A 26 11.47 -12.55 5.66
CA ASN A 26 12.66 -13.36 5.87
C ASN A 26 13.79 -12.63 6.62
N LYS A 27 13.93 -11.35 6.40
CA LYS A 27 15.07 -10.57 6.90
C LYS A 27 14.71 -9.48 7.91
N GLY A 28 13.41 -9.21 8.08
CA GLY A 28 12.97 -8.09 8.90
C GLY A 28 13.17 -6.76 8.21
N LEU A 29 12.80 -5.71 8.90
CA LEU A 29 12.92 -4.34 8.41
C LEU A 29 13.91 -3.60 9.29
N LYS A 30 14.89 -2.93 8.67
CA LYS A 30 15.91 -2.20 9.42
C LYS A 30 15.29 -1.01 10.16
N GLU A 31 15.86 -0.69 11.31
CA GLU A 31 15.47 0.49 12.07
C GLU A 31 15.58 1.74 11.19
N GLY A 32 14.56 2.59 11.29
CA GLY A 32 14.49 3.79 10.46
C GLY A 32 13.76 3.60 9.14
N HIS A 33 13.55 2.37 8.71
CA HIS A 33 12.74 2.09 7.52
C HIS A 33 11.26 2.11 7.86
N HIS A 34 10.47 2.69 6.96
CA HIS A 34 9.02 2.71 7.06
C HIS A 34 8.45 2.35 5.70
N LEU A 35 7.59 1.33 5.66
CA LEU A 35 6.89 0.97 4.45
C LEU A 35 5.43 1.37 4.62
N TYR A 36 4.97 2.28 3.79
CA TYR A 36 3.58 2.75 3.78
C TYR A 36 2.80 1.96 2.75
N ILE A 37 1.70 1.34 3.17
CA ILE A 37 0.84 0.58 2.27
C ILE A 37 -0.58 1.11 2.40
N THR A 38 -1.15 1.53 1.27
CA THR A 38 -2.52 2.02 1.20
C THR A 38 -3.39 1.00 0.49
N PHE A 39 -4.53 0.67 1.08
CA PHE A 39 -5.44 -0.30 0.50
C PHE A 39 -6.89 0.14 0.66
N ASP A 40 -7.75 -0.44 -0.18
CA ASP A 40 -9.19 -0.17 -0.20
C ASP A 40 -9.85 -0.91 0.95
N LYS A 41 -10.44 -0.15 1.89
CA LYS A 41 -11.10 -0.75 3.05
C LYS A 41 -12.36 -1.54 2.68
N ASN A 42 -12.91 -1.33 1.51
CA ASN A 42 -14.16 -1.96 1.09
C ASN A 42 -13.95 -3.26 0.31
N HIS A 43 -12.72 -3.71 0.18
CA HIS A 43 -12.45 -4.97 -0.50
C HIS A 43 -13.07 -6.15 0.26
N LYS A 44 -13.72 -7.04 -0.48
CA LYS A 44 -14.50 -8.14 0.12
C LYS A 44 -13.68 -9.09 0.97
N LYS A 45 -12.43 -9.31 0.61
CA LYS A 45 -11.55 -10.27 1.28
C LYS A 45 -10.65 -9.64 2.33
N LEU A 46 -10.77 -8.35 2.54
CA LEU A 46 -10.03 -7.66 3.57
C LEU A 46 -10.55 -8.06 4.95
N LYS A 47 -9.63 -8.44 5.84
CA LYS A 47 -9.98 -8.81 7.22
C LYS A 47 -9.21 -7.91 8.17
N ILE A 48 -9.92 -6.97 8.75
CA ILE A 48 -9.40 -6.04 9.74
C ILE A 48 -10.44 -5.83 10.84
N PRO A 49 -10.02 -5.40 12.05
CA PRO A 49 -11.00 -5.10 13.10
C PRO A 49 -11.96 -4.00 12.70
N ASN A 50 -13.22 -4.12 13.14
CA ASN A 50 -14.24 -3.12 12.83
C ASN A 50 -13.89 -1.72 13.32
N TRP A 51 -13.26 -1.62 14.49
CA TRP A 51 -12.88 -0.32 15.04
C TRP A 51 -11.87 0.40 14.16
N LEU A 52 -10.98 -0.35 13.50
CA LEU A 52 -10.03 0.21 12.55
C LEU A 52 -10.73 0.61 11.25
N LYS A 53 -11.61 -0.25 10.76
CA LYS A 53 -12.36 0.00 9.55
C LYS A 53 -13.24 1.24 9.68
N ASN A 54 -13.85 1.44 10.83
CA ASN A 54 -14.77 2.56 11.07
C ASN A 54 -14.07 3.92 11.17
N LYS A 55 -12.77 3.94 11.44
CA LYS A 55 -12.01 5.19 11.50
C LYS A 55 -11.73 5.80 10.15
N HIS A 56 -11.91 5.05 9.06
CA HIS A 56 -11.52 5.46 7.72
C HIS A 56 -12.71 5.43 6.79
N LYS A 57 -12.79 6.39 5.87
CA LYS A 57 -13.89 6.45 4.91
C LYS A 57 -13.71 5.51 3.74
N ASN A 58 -12.60 5.63 3.04
CA ASN A 58 -12.38 4.92 1.77
C ASN A 58 -11.15 4.05 1.77
N ASN A 59 -10.02 4.61 2.18
CA ASN A 59 -8.75 3.92 2.15
C ASN A 59 -8.13 3.88 3.52
N ILE A 60 -7.29 2.89 3.73
CA ILE A 60 -6.51 2.76 4.95
C ILE A 60 -5.06 2.71 4.56
N THR A 61 -4.24 3.52 5.22
CA THR A 61 -2.79 3.46 5.08
C THR A 61 -2.20 2.90 6.37
N ILE A 62 -1.46 1.82 6.23
CA ILE A 62 -0.71 1.24 7.34
C ILE A 62 0.76 1.54 7.16
N VAL A 63 1.47 1.58 8.28
CA VAL A 63 2.91 1.79 8.30
C VAL A 63 3.56 0.57 8.92
N ILE A 64 4.39 -0.12 8.14
CA ILE A 64 5.19 -1.22 8.66
C ILE A 64 6.54 -0.64 9.06
N GLN A 65 6.82 -0.70 10.36
CA GLN A 65 8.07 -0.23 10.93
C GLN A 65 8.78 -1.42 11.56
N TYR A 66 9.82 -1.16 12.34
CA TYR A 66 10.52 -2.26 13.02
C TYR A 66 9.64 -2.99 14.03
N GLU A 67 8.56 -2.38 14.51
CA GLU A 67 7.60 -3.02 15.41
C GLU A 67 6.42 -3.59 14.63
N PHE A 68 6.57 -4.80 14.17
CA PHE A 68 5.48 -5.60 13.61
C PHE A 68 5.73 -7.07 13.95
N TRP A 69 4.66 -7.86 13.89
CA TRP A 69 4.73 -9.27 14.28
C TRP A 69 3.96 -10.12 13.31
N ASN A 70 4.38 -11.38 13.21
CA ASN A 70 3.64 -12.41 12.48
C ASN A 70 3.33 -12.04 11.03
N LEU A 71 4.29 -11.45 10.33
CA LEU A 71 4.14 -11.21 8.90
C LEU A 71 4.19 -12.53 8.16
N LYS A 72 3.10 -12.83 7.46
CA LYS A 72 2.99 -14.02 6.61
C LYS A 72 2.56 -13.60 5.22
N VAL A 73 3.40 -13.86 4.24
CA VAL A 73 3.14 -13.47 2.87
C VAL A 73 2.71 -14.69 2.09
N GLN A 74 1.51 -14.63 1.51
CA GLN A 74 0.97 -15.69 0.67
C GLN A 74 0.86 -15.19 -0.75
N LYS A 75 0.39 -16.04 -1.65
CA LYS A 75 0.31 -15.68 -3.07
C LYS A 75 -0.62 -14.50 -3.31
N ASN A 76 -1.79 -14.48 -2.67
CA ASN A 76 -2.84 -13.50 -2.96
C ASN A 76 -3.07 -12.51 -1.84
N GLU A 77 -2.43 -12.71 -0.70
CA GLU A 77 -2.66 -11.85 0.48
C GLU A 77 -1.48 -11.92 1.43
N PHE A 78 -1.38 -10.95 2.33
CA PHE A 78 -0.47 -11.03 3.44
C PHE A 78 -1.22 -10.75 4.74
N SER A 79 -0.71 -11.30 5.84
CA SER A 79 -1.25 -10.98 7.15
C SER A 79 -0.13 -10.47 8.04
N ILE A 80 -0.48 -9.59 8.99
CA ILE A 80 0.49 -8.94 9.85
C ILE A 80 -0.21 -8.44 11.11
N ASP A 81 0.53 -8.42 12.21
CA ASP A 81 0.07 -7.78 13.44
C ASP A 81 0.77 -6.43 13.60
N LEU A 82 -0.02 -5.39 13.76
CA LEU A 82 0.47 -4.01 13.94
C LEU A 82 -0.17 -3.39 15.17
N SER A 83 0.57 -2.46 15.78
CA SER A 83 0.06 -1.71 16.92
C SER A 83 -0.54 -0.38 16.46
N PHE A 84 -1.77 -0.11 16.89
CA PHE A 84 -2.46 1.16 16.64
C PHE A 84 -2.83 1.74 18.00
N ASN A 85 -2.15 2.82 18.40
CA ASN A 85 -2.39 3.46 19.70
C ASN A 85 -2.34 2.45 20.85
N ASN A 86 -1.30 1.62 20.87
CA ASN A 86 -1.07 0.57 21.87
C ASN A 86 -2.05 -0.61 21.81
N THR A 87 -2.87 -0.68 20.78
CA THR A 87 -3.75 -1.82 20.53
C THR A 87 -3.25 -2.60 19.34
N ILE A 88 -2.95 -3.89 19.55
CA ILE A 88 -2.47 -4.75 18.47
C ILE A 88 -3.65 -5.26 17.67
N ALA A 89 -3.56 -5.11 16.35
CA ALA A 89 -4.57 -5.58 15.41
C ALA A 89 -3.93 -6.55 14.42
N ASN A 90 -4.64 -7.64 14.16
CA ASN A 90 -4.26 -8.57 13.08
C ASN A 90 -4.96 -8.13 11.80
N LEU A 91 -4.19 -7.96 10.74
CA LEU A 91 -4.71 -7.57 9.44
C LEU A 91 -4.42 -8.65 8.43
N THR A 92 -5.40 -8.97 7.59
CA THR A 92 -5.20 -9.80 6.40
C THR A 92 -5.59 -8.95 5.20
N VAL A 93 -4.62 -8.67 4.34
CA VAL A 93 -4.76 -7.71 3.25
C VAL A 93 -4.54 -8.41 1.92
N PRO A 94 -5.57 -8.51 1.07
CA PRO A 94 -5.41 -9.06 -0.27
C PRO A 94 -4.57 -8.11 -1.12
N PHE A 95 -3.70 -8.67 -1.96
CA PHE A 95 -2.91 -7.83 -2.87
C PHE A 95 -3.81 -7.08 -3.86
N ASP A 96 -4.98 -7.63 -4.16
CA ASP A 96 -5.95 -6.95 -5.04
C ASP A 96 -6.54 -5.68 -4.43
N SER A 97 -6.46 -5.51 -3.12
CA SER A 97 -6.95 -4.31 -2.45
C SER A 97 -5.93 -3.17 -2.42
N ILE A 98 -4.69 -3.44 -2.79
CA ILE A 98 -3.61 -2.46 -2.66
C ILE A 98 -3.77 -1.36 -3.70
N ILE A 99 -3.69 -0.12 -3.24
CA ILE A 99 -3.75 1.07 -4.08
C ILE A 99 -2.34 1.59 -4.34
N SER A 100 -1.53 1.67 -3.31
CA SER A 100 -0.17 2.20 -3.44
C SER A 100 0.70 1.74 -2.29
N PHE A 101 2.00 1.83 -2.47
CA PHE A 101 2.94 1.68 -1.37
C PHE A 101 4.16 2.57 -1.60
N ALA A 102 4.85 2.90 -0.52
CA ALA A 102 6.01 3.77 -0.58
C ALA A 102 7.02 3.39 0.49
N ASP A 103 8.28 3.49 0.12
CA ASP A 103 9.41 3.36 1.02
C ASP A 103 10.23 4.66 0.93
N PRO A 104 9.94 5.65 1.78
CA PRO A 104 10.65 6.94 1.69
C PRO A 104 12.16 6.83 1.92
N TYR A 105 12.60 5.88 2.72
CA TYR A 105 14.02 5.68 2.97
C TYR A 105 14.76 5.34 1.67
N ALA A 106 14.14 4.54 0.81
CA ALA A 106 14.70 4.16 -0.47
C ALA A 106 14.31 5.11 -1.60
N ASN A 107 13.57 6.19 -1.29
CA ASN A 107 13.03 7.11 -2.30
C ASN A 107 12.19 6.38 -3.34
N PHE A 108 11.39 5.42 -2.90
CA PHE A 108 10.64 4.56 -3.80
C PHE A 108 9.14 4.61 -3.49
N GLY A 109 8.33 4.69 -4.53
CA GLY A 109 6.89 4.62 -4.39
C GLY A 109 6.24 4.14 -5.66
N LEU A 110 5.13 3.40 -5.51
CA LEU A 110 4.34 2.90 -6.64
C LEU A 110 2.87 3.09 -6.36
N GLN A 111 2.15 3.56 -7.38
CA GLN A 111 0.69 3.56 -7.36
C GLN A 111 0.22 2.42 -8.24
N ILE A 112 -0.51 1.48 -7.63
CA ILE A 112 -0.94 0.25 -8.30
C ILE A 112 -2.33 0.41 -8.88
N ALA A 113 -3.22 1.11 -8.16
CA ALA A 113 -4.60 1.30 -8.58
C ALA A 113 -5.03 2.74 -8.34
N LYS A 114 -6.15 3.13 -8.96
CA LYS A 114 -6.72 4.46 -8.74
C LYS A 114 -7.23 4.58 -7.32
N ASP A 115 -6.90 5.70 -6.69
CA ASP A 115 -7.44 6.04 -5.40
C ASP A 115 -8.83 6.65 -5.60
N ASN A 116 -9.87 5.89 -5.27
CA ASN A 116 -11.25 6.33 -5.44
C ASN A 116 -11.60 7.54 -4.59
N SER A 117 -10.90 7.76 -3.49
CA SER A 117 -11.15 8.93 -2.65
C SER A 117 -10.78 10.24 -3.33
N LEU A 118 -9.93 10.20 -4.36
CA LEU A 118 -9.46 11.36 -5.10
C LEU A 118 -10.26 11.63 -6.38
N LYS A 119 -11.26 10.81 -6.69
CA LYS A 119 -12.02 10.94 -7.94
C LYS A 119 -12.65 12.30 -8.14
N LYS A 120 -13.21 12.89 -7.08
CA LYS A 120 -13.84 14.21 -7.16
C LYS A 120 -12.83 15.33 -7.36
N GLU A 121 -11.63 15.16 -6.86
CA GLU A 121 -10.56 16.15 -6.98
C GLU A 121 -9.84 16.07 -8.31
N LYS A 122 -9.94 14.95 -8.99
CA LYS A 122 -9.23 14.70 -10.24
C LYS A 122 -9.58 15.69 -11.34
N LYS A 123 -10.85 16.09 -11.43
CA LYS A 123 -11.29 17.04 -12.46
C LYS A 123 -10.67 18.42 -12.27
N GLU A 124 -10.49 18.83 -11.03
CA GLU A 124 -9.91 20.13 -10.71
C GLU A 124 -8.38 20.10 -10.74
N LYS A 125 -7.80 18.96 -10.43
CA LYS A 125 -6.34 18.81 -10.30
C LYS A 125 -5.71 18.02 -11.43
N SER A 126 -6.39 17.92 -12.58
CA SER A 126 -5.86 17.15 -13.71
C SER A 126 -4.50 17.64 -14.18
N LYS A 127 -4.26 18.96 -14.17
CA LYS A 127 -2.96 19.53 -14.51
C LYS A 127 -1.88 19.19 -13.50
N ILE A 128 -2.26 19.15 -12.23
CA ILE A 128 -1.36 18.80 -11.13
C ILE A 128 -1.01 17.33 -11.19
N HIS A 129 -1.96 16.49 -11.65
CA HIS A 129 -1.73 15.07 -11.79
C HIS A 129 -0.59 14.75 -12.76
N LYS A 130 -0.46 15.52 -13.84
CA LYS A 130 0.67 15.37 -14.77
C LYS A 130 2.00 15.64 -14.09
N ASN A 131 1.99 16.48 -13.07
CA ASN A 131 3.18 16.84 -12.32
C ASN A 131 3.52 15.87 -11.20
N LYS A 132 2.70 14.84 -10.99
CA LYS A 132 3.00 13.82 -9.97
C LYS A 132 4.30 13.07 -10.23
N ILE A 133 4.62 12.86 -11.49
CA ILE A 133 5.89 12.23 -11.87
C ILE A 133 7.04 13.13 -11.45
N ILE A 134 6.88 14.43 -11.63
CA ILE A 134 7.87 15.44 -11.21
C ILE A 134 7.94 15.48 -9.69
N ASN A 135 6.82 15.27 -8.99
CA ASN A 135 6.79 15.25 -7.53
C ASN A 135 7.55 14.07 -6.92
N LEU A 136 7.72 12.98 -7.65
CA LEU A 136 8.58 11.89 -7.20
C LEU A 136 10.02 12.35 -7.05
N ASP A 137 10.45 13.29 -7.89
CA ASP A 137 11.78 13.86 -7.78
C ASP A 137 11.94 14.69 -6.51
N LYS A 138 10.86 15.30 -6.03
CA LYS A 138 10.87 16.02 -4.75
C LYS A 138 11.07 15.05 -3.58
N TYR A 139 10.51 13.89 -3.63
CA TYR A 139 10.74 12.87 -2.61
C TYR A 139 12.19 12.42 -2.58
N ARG A 140 12.84 12.38 -3.74
CA ARG A 140 14.25 12.00 -3.82
C ARG A 140 15.18 13.03 -3.19
N LYS A 141 14.77 14.29 -3.19
CA LYS A 141 15.59 15.38 -2.61
C LYS A 141 15.49 15.45 -1.09
N ASN A 142 14.48 14.83 -0.54
CA ASN A 142 14.24 14.82 0.88
C ASN A 142 14.74 13.54 1.51
#